data_eb3f21e5095a62f0c0ab1858110e62c6
#
_entry.id   eb3f21e5095a62f0c0ab1858110e62c6
#
_cell.length_a   1.000
_cell.length_b   1.000
_cell.length_c   1.000
_cell.angle_alpha   90.00
_cell.angle_beta   90.00
_cell.angle_gamma   90.00
#
_symmetry.space_group_name_H-M   'P 1'
#
loop_
_entity.id
_entity.type
_entity.pdbx_description
1 polymer ?
#
loop_
_entity_poly.entity_id
_entity_poly.type
_entity_poly.pdbx_seq_one_letter_code
_entity_poly.pdbx_strand_id
1 'polypeptide(L)'
;MPDDDADNPLAIEIRREKAAAYFAVCKKMLASIEALQAFDRNLPLRGVTLQQKARRSELLVDAAELVFFFVIHREAMKLPLHDELFDDYGIPEEVRKRIKPRKSR
;
A
#
# COMPACT_ATOMS: atom_id res chain seq x y z
N MET A 1 21.91 0.46 -27.06
CA MET A 1 21.28 1.72 -26.80
C MET A 1 20.01 1.57 -26.08
N PRO A 2 19.92 2.19 -24.98
CA PRO A 2 18.71 2.07 -24.17
C PRO A 2 17.45 2.52 -24.89
N ASP A 3 17.60 3.44 -25.81
CA ASP A 3 16.43 4.00 -26.46
C ASP A 3 15.75 3.03 -27.41
N ASP A 4 16.45 2.02 -27.85
CA ASP A 4 15.86 1.05 -28.74
C ASP A 4 14.71 0.30 -28.07
N ASP A 5 14.84 0.08 -26.77
CA ASP A 5 13.81 -0.63 -26.03
C ASP A 5 12.55 0.21 -25.87
N ALA A 6 12.69 1.52 -25.86
CA ALA A 6 11.54 2.39 -25.67
C ALA A 6 10.54 2.26 -26.81
N ASP A 7 11.02 1.96 -28.02
CA ASP A 7 10.15 1.85 -29.18
C ASP A 7 9.71 0.42 -29.47
N ASN A 8 10.24 -0.53 -28.73
CA ASN A 8 9.89 -1.92 -28.92
C ASN A 8 8.47 -2.18 -28.45
N PRO A 9 7.57 -2.71 -29.31
CA PRO A 9 6.19 -2.98 -28.88
C PRO A 9 6.10 -3.87 -27.65
N LEU A 10 6.97 -4.86 -27.52
CA LEU A 10 6.96 -5.74 -26.37
C LEU A 10 7.31 -4.95 -25.10
N ALA A 11 8.32 -4.09 -25.17
CA ALA A 11 8.72 -3.28 -24.03
C ALA A 11 7.60 -2.34 -23.62
N ILE A 12 6.89 -1.76 -24.59
CA ILE A 12 5.77 -0.88 -24.32
C ILE A 12 4.66 -1.65 -23.63
N GLU A 13 4.37 -2.84 -24.09
CA GLU A 13 3.33 -3.68 -23.51
C GLU A 13 3.67 -4.04 -22.07
N ILE A 14 4.92 -4.41 -21.81
CA ILE A 14 5.36 -4.75 -20.46
C ILE A 14 5.19 -3.56 -19.51
N ARG A 15 5.56 -2.37 -19.99
CA ARG A 15 5.42 -1.17 -19.16
C ARG A 15 3.96 -0.87 -18.86
N ARG A 16 3.08 -1.09 -19.82
CA ARG A 16 1.65 -0.88 -19.61
C ARG A 16 1.11 -1.86 -18.59
N GLU A 17 1.53 -3.11 -18.66
CA GLU A 17 1.10 -4.11 -17.70
C GLU A 17 1.59 -3.80 -16.30
N LYS A 18 2.84 -3.36 -16.18
CA LYS A 18 3.37 -2.98 -14.88
C LYS A 18 2.63 -1.79 -14.31
N ALA A 19 2.33 -0.80 -15.14
CA ALA A 19 1.59 0.37 -14.70
C ALA A 19 0.18 -0.01 -14.25
N ALA A 20 -0.48 -0.90 -15.01
CA ALA A 20 -1.81 -1.35 -14.64
C ALA A 20 -1.81 -2.08 -13.31
N ALA A 21 -0.80 -2.94 -13.11
CA ALA A 21 -0.68 -3.67 -11.85
C ALA A 21 -0.43 -2.70 -10.69
N TYR A 22 0.42 -1.70 -10.91
CA TYR A 22 0.70 -0.70 -9.90
C TYR A 22 -0.56 0.06 -9.50
N PHE A 23 -1.33 0.52 -10.50
CA PHE A 23 -2.56 1.25 -10.21
C PHE A 23 -3.58 0.38 -9.50
N ALA A 24 -3.66 -0.89 -9.86
CA ALA A 24 -4.58 -1.81 -9.18
C ALA A 24 -4.21 -1.95 -7.71
N VAL A 25 -2.92 -2.07 -7.42
CA VAL A 25 -2.46 -2.19 -6.03
C VAL A 25 -2.74 -0.89 -5.27
N CYS A 26 -2.48 0.27 -5.91
CA CYS A 26 -2.76 1.55 -5.28
C CYS A 26 -4.24 1.66 -4.90
N LYS A 27 -5.11 1.26 -5.80
CA LYS A 27 -6.54 1.34 -5.56
C LYS A 27 -6.96 0.46 -4.38
N LYS A 28 -6.46 -0.77 -4.35
CA LYS A 28 -6.75 -1.68 -3.24
C LYS A 28 -6.20 -1.15 -1.93
N MET A 29 -4.99 -0.61 -1.98
CA MET A 29 -4.36 -0.05 -0.79
C MET A 29 -5.18 1.10 -0.22
N LEU A 30 -5.58 2.03 -1.08
CA LEU A 30 -6.36 3.17 -0.63
C LEU A 30 -7.72 2.74 -0.07
N ALA A 31 -8.34 1.75 -0.70
CA ALA A 31 -9.62 1.23 -0.21
C ALA A 31 -9.45 0.57 1.16
N SER A 32 -8.36 -0.14 1.36
CA SER A 32 -8.09 -0.79 2.63
C SER A 32 -7.84 0.23 3.75
N ILE A 33 -7.11 1.30 3.43
CA ILE A 33 -6.87 2.37 4.39
C ILE A 33 -8.18 3.07 4.75
N GLU A 34 -9.00 3.32 3.74
CA GLU A 34 -10.30 3.94 3.97
C GLU A 34 -11.19 3.05 4.84
N ALA A 35 -11.15 1.74 4.63
CA ALA A 35 -11.93 0.81 5.44
C ALA A 35 -11.50 0.86 6.90
N LEU A 36 -10.18 0.93 7.14
CA LEU A 36 -9.66 1.03 8.49
C LEU A 36 -10.11 2.34 9.15
N GLN A 37 -10.00 3.44 8.41
CA GLN A 37 -10.37 4.73 8.95
C GLN A 37 -11.88 4.83 9.22
N ALA A 38 -12.69 4.25 8.34
CA ALA A 38 -14.12 4.23 8.53
C ALA A 38 -14.49 3.40 9.75
N PHE A 39 -13.81 2.28 9.93
CA PHE A 39 -14.04 1.44 11.10
C PHE A 39 -13.74 2.24 12.38
N ASP A 40 -12.62 2.95 12.38
CA ASP A 40 -12.23 3.75 13.54
C ASP A 40 -13.22 4.86 13.84
N ARG A 41 -13.75 5.49 12.81
CA ARG A 41 -14.72 6.57 13.00
C ARG A 41 -15.99 6.06 13.68
N ASN A 42 -16.29 4.78 13.52
CA ASN A 42 -17.50 4.20 14.08
C ASN A 42 -17.28 3.48 15.41
N LEU A 43 -16.04 3.48 15.91
CA LEU A 43 -15.79 2.87 17.21
C LEU A 43 -16.25 3.78 18.33
N PRO A 44 -16.80 3.23 19.41
CA PRO A 44 -17.15 4.06 20.55
C PRO A 44 -15.90 4.57 21.25
N LEU A 45 -16.04 5.68 21.97
CA LEU A 45 -14.94 6.22 22.75
C LEU A 45 -14.55 5.29 23.89
N ARG A 46 -15.52 4.52 24.37
CA ARG A 46 -15.30 3.57 25.44
C ARG A 46 -16.05 2.30 25.15
N GLY A 47 -15.63 1.23 25.77
CA GLY A 47 -16.35 -0.03 25.64
C GLY A 47 -16.12 -0.74 24.34
N VAL A 48 -14.94 -0.57 23.75
CA VAL A 48 -14.57 -1.31 22.55
C VAL A 48 -14.50 -2.79 22.93
N THR A 49 -15.24 -3.61 22.20
CA THR A 49 -15.30 -5.04 22.50
C THR A 49 -14.08 -5.77 21.99
N LEU A 50 -13.87 -6.98 22.48
CA LEU A 50 -12.80 -7.83 21.98
C LEU A 50 -12.98 -8.13 20.50
N GLN A 51 -14.21 -8.33 20.08
CA GLN A 51 -14.53 -8.57 18.70
C GLN A 51 -14.13 -7.38 17.82
N GLN A 52 -14.43 -6.18 18.29
CA GLN A 52 -14.06 -4.98 17.56
C GLN A 52 -12.55 -4.82 17.48
N LYS A 53 -11.85 -5.13 18.57
CA LYS A 53 -10.40 -5.06 18.56
C LYS A 53 -9.80 -6.05 17.58
N ALA A 54 -10.35 -7.26 17.53
CA ALA A 54 -9.88 -8.27 16.61
C ALA A 54 -10.13 -7.85 15.16
N ARG A 55 -11.30 -7.30 14.90
CA ARG A 55 -11.62 -6.84 13.54
C ARG A 55 -10.69 -5.70 13.11
N ARG A 56 -10.43 -4.78 14.03
CA ARG A 56 -9.52 -3.69 13.73
C ARG A 56 -8.12 -4.20 13.39
N SER A 57 -7.69 -5.21 14.14
CA SER A 57 -6.39 -5.81 13.90
C SER A 57 -6.30 -6.42 12.51
N GLU A 58 -7.38 -7.09 12.06
CA GLU A 58 -7.43 -7.64 10.71
C GLU A 58 -7.33 -6.55 9.66
N LEU A 59 -8.08 -5.46 9.85
CA LEU A 59 -8.05 -4.36 8.90
C LEU A 59 -6.67 -3.72 8.82
N LEU A 60 -6.00 -3.64 9.96
CA LEU A 60 -4.67 -3.08 10.02
C LEU A 60 -3.66 -3.97 9.30
N VAL A 61 -3.76 -5.27 9.49
CA VAL A 61 -2.88 -6.22 8.81
C VAL A 61 -3.12 -6.18 7.30
N ASP A 62 -4.38 -6.12 6.89
CA ASP A 62 -4.71 -6.05 5.46
C ASP A 62 -4.13 -4.80 4.83
N ALA A 63 -4.29 -3.67 5.51
CA ALA A 63 -3.76 -2.41 4.99
C ALA A 63 -2.23 -2.46 4.90
N ALA A 64 -1.58 -3.00 5.92
CA ALA A 64 -0.12 -3.09 5.92
C ALA A 64 0.38 -3.96 4.79
N GLU A 65 -0.31 -5.06 4.53
CA GLU A 65 0.07 -5.95 3.45
C GLU A 65 -0.03 -5.27 2.09
N LEU A 66 -1.11 -4.53 1.89
CA LEU A 66 -1.29 -3.82 0.63
C LEU A 66 -0.30 -2.68 0.45
N VAL A 67 0.06 -2.00 1.54
CA VAL A 67 1.10 -0.98 1.47
C VAL A 67 2.43 -1.63 1.12
N PHE A 68 2.71 -2.80 1.67
CA PHE A 68 3.93 -3.52 1.33
C PHE A 68 3.98 -3.83 -0.17
N PHE A 69 2.89 -4.32 -0.74
CA PHE A 69 2.82 -4.58 -2.18
C PHE A 69 2.98 -3.30 -2.98
N PHE A 70 2.41 -2.21 -2.50
CA PHE A 70 2.55 -0.90 -3.12
C PHE A 70 4.04 -0.51 -3.20
N VAL A 71 4.77 -0.70 -2.11
CA VAL A 71 6.20 -0.39 -2.07
C VAL A 71 6.96 -1.25 -3.08
N ILE A 72 6.65 -2.55 -3.11
CA ILE A 72 7.31 -3.46 -4.03
C ILE A 72 7.07 -3.05 -5.49
N HIS A 73 5.84 -2.68 -5.81
CA HIS A 73 5.52 -2.27 -7.18
C HIS A 73 6.22 -0.97 -7.56
N ARG A 74 6.33 -0.04 -6.62
CA ARG A 74 7.07 1.19 -6.88
C ARG A 74 8.53 0.89 -7.17
N GLU A 75 9.12 0.00 -6.39
CA GLU A 75 10.51 -0.36 -6.62
C GLU A 75 10.69 -1.02 -7.98
N ALA A 76 9.75 -1.89 -8.36
CA ALA A 76 9.82 -2.57 -9.64
C ALA A 76 9.72 -1.58 -10.80
N MET A 77 9.03 -0.47 -10.61
CA MET A 77 8.91 0.56 -11.63
C MET A 77 9.98 1.63 -11.50
N LYS A 78 10.90 1.46 -10.56
CA LYS A 78 11.98 2.41 -10.30
C LYS A 78 11.47 3.79 -9.95
N LEU A 79 10.35 3.85 -9.26
CA LEU A 79 9.81 5.09 -8.76
C LEU A 79 10.39 5.35 -7.37
N PRO A 80 10.66 6.62 -7.05
CA PRO A 80 11.27 6.92 -5.76
C PRO A 80 10.37 6.58 -4.58
N LEU A 81 10.99 6.27 -3.47
CA LEU A 81 10.29 5.96 -2.24
C LEU A 81 10.88 6.84 -1.16
N HIS A 82 10.06 7.72 -0.61
CA HIS A 82 10.49 8.66 0.41
C HIS A 82 9.37 8.82 1.43
N ASP A 83 9.71 9.35 2.59
CA ASP A 83 8.75 9.43 3.69
C ASP A 83 7.51 10.24 3.35
N GLU A 84 7.69 11.33 2.61
CA GLU A 84 6.55 12.16 2.24
C GLU A 84 5.54 11.43 1.39
N LEU A 85 5.99 10.40 0.69
CA LEU A 85 5.09 9.62 -0.14
C LEU A 85 3.97 9.01 0.68
N PHE A 86 4.31 8.49 1.85
CA PHE A 86 3.30 7.87 2.71
C PHE A 86 2.31 8.92 3.20
N ASP A 87 2.78 10.12 3.48
CA ASP A 87 1.89 11.21 3.86
C ASP A 87 0.97 11.59 2.70
N ASP A 88 1.54 11.65 1.51
CA ASP A 88 0.77 12.01 0.31
C ASP A 88 -0.37 11.04 0.05
N TYR A 89 -0.16 9.77 0.35
CA TYR A 89 -1.18 8.76 0.15
C TYR A 89 -2.05 8.55 1.38
N GLY A 90 -1.79 9.32 2.44
CA GLY A 90 -2.61 9.23 3.65
C GLY A 90 -2.45 7.94 4.41
N ILE A 91 -1.27 7.34 4.33
CA ILE A 91 -1.02 6.07 5.02
C ILE A 91 -0.76 6.34 6.49
N PRO A 92 -1.60 5.80 7.39
CA PRO A 92 -1.43 6.06 8.82
C PRO A 92 -0.11 5.53 9.36
N GLU A 93 0.38 6.20 10.36
CA GLU A 93 1.63 5.81 11.01
C GLU A 93 1.58 4.36 11.51
N GLU A 94 0.46 3.98 12.05
CA GLU A 94 0.27 2.64 12.58
C GLU A 94 0.46 1.57 11.51
N VAL A 95 -0.01 1.86 10.29
CA VAL A 95 0.18 0.96 9.16
C VAL A 95 1.65 0.92 8.75
N ARG A 96 2.28 2.09 8.72
CA ARG A 96 3.70 2.17 8.34
C ARG A 96 4.59 1.33 9.22
N LYS A 97 4.31 1.34 10.51
CA LYS A 97 5.12 0.58 11.46
C LYS A 97 5.05 -0.91 11.19
N ARG A 98 3.93 -1.38 10.70
CA ARG A 98 3.78 -2.80 10.46
C ARG A 98 4.46 -3.27 9.20
N ILE A 99 4.71 -2.37 8.25
CA ILE A 99 5.38 -2.77 7.02
C ILE A 99 6.89 -2.69 7.13
N LYS A 100 7.42 -2.14 8.23
CA LYS A 100 8.82 -2.04 8.40
C LYS A 100 9.41 -3.41 8.41
N PRO A 101 10.39 -3.71 7.58
CA PRO A 101 10.98 -5.03 7.53
C PRO A 101 11.62 -5.33 8.85
N ARG A 102 11.59 -6.56 9.25
CA ARG A 102 12.23 -6.92 10.40
C ARG A 102 13.58 -6.95 10.17
N LYS A 103 14.18 -6.31 9.87
CA LYS A 103 15.52 -6.27 9.73
C LYS A 103 16.18 -7.01 10.60
N SER A 104 16.22 -7.38 10.96
CA SER A 104 16.72 -7.96 11.57
C SER A 104 17.28 -8.54 11.79
N ARG A 105 17.37 -8.66 11.89
CA ARG A 105 17.91 -9.06 12.15
C ARG A 105 18.37 -9.17 12.14
#